data_3aeefd727c65c9c64d16b5832bee822a
#
_entry.id   3aeefd727c65c9c64d16b5832bee822a
#
_cell.length_a   1.000
_cell.length_b   1.000
_cell.length_c   1.000
_cell.angle_alpha   90.00
_cell.angle_beta   90.00
_cell.angle_gamma   90.00
#
_symmetry.space_group_name_H-M   'P 1'
#
loop_
_entity.id
_entity.type
_entity.pdbx_description
1 polymer ?
#
loop_
_entity_poly.entity_id
_entity_poly.type
_entity_poly.pdbx_seq_one_letter_code
_entity_poly.pdbx_strand_id
1 'polypeptide(L)'
;MKDERAAKADVLQGTLVLLVLRTLEALGPLHGYGIARRIEQISEELLQLNQGTLYPALVRLEQYGWLKGTWGKTESNRDAKFYAVTPAGRKALKKETTQWRKMSELVERLLLEGT
;
A
#
# COMPACT_ATOMS: atom_id res chain seq x y z
N MET A 1 19.07 -16.52 9.44
CA MET A 1 18.23 -16.48 9.43
C MET A 1 17.64 -15.40 9.60
N LYS A 2 17.60 -14.71 10.11
CA LYS A 2 17.05 -13.68 10.29
C LYS A 2 16.58 -13.10 9.20
N ASP A 3 16.91 -13.32 8.26
CA ASP A 3 16.60 -12.57 7.29
C ASP A 3 15.34 -12.80 6.62
N GLU A 4 14.58 -13.82 6.95
CA GLU A 4 13.28 -14.02 6.42
C GLU A 4 12.38 -12.87 6.74
N ARG A 5 12.47 -12.35 7.96
CA ARG A 5 11.62 -11.24 8.35
C ARG A 5 12.04 -9.96 7.62
N ALA A 6 13.32 -9.73 7.47
CA ALA A 6 13.79 -8.57 6.75
C ALA A 6 13.44 -8.67 5.28
N ALA A 7 13.56 -9.86 4.70
CA ALA A 7 13.23 -10.04 3.30
C ALA A 7 11.75 -9.80 3.05
N LYS A 8 10.88 -10.28 3.96
CA LYS A 8 9.46 -10.04 3.83
C LYS A 8 9.14 -8.56 3.93
N ALA A 9 9.80 -7.84 4.83
CA ALA A 9 9.58 -6.42 4.98
C ALA A 9 9.99 -5.68 3.72
N ASP A 10 11.10 -6.08 3.11
CA ASP A 10 11.55 -5.43 1.89
C ASP A 10 10.59 -5.67 0.74
N VAL A 11 10.14 -6.91 0.58
CA VAL A 11 9.19 -7.24 -0.47
C VAL A 11 7.89 -6.50 -0.24
N LEU A 12 7.41 -6.49 1.00
CA LEU A 12 6.18 -5.80 1.32
C LEU A 12 6.29 -4.31 1.02
N GLN A 13 7.42 -3.70 1.36
CA GLN A 13 7.60 -2.29 1.07
C GLN A 13 7.63 -2.01 -0.43
N GLY A 14 8.18 -2.93 -1.21
CA GLY A 14 8.22 -2.76 -2.65
C GLY A 14 6.84 -2.72 -3.28
N THR A 15 5.85 -3.35 -2.66
CA THR A 15 4.50 -3.36 -3.18
C THR A 15 3.55 -2.49 -2.35
N LEU A 16 3.99 -1.99 -1.19
CA LEU A 16 3.11 -1.31 -0.27
C LEU A 16 2.50 -0.05 -0.88
N VAL A 17 3.29 0.69 -1.65
CA VAL A 17 2.80 1.90 -2.31
C VAL A 17 1.61 1.55 -3.19
N LEU A 18 1.74 0.49 -3.98
CA LEU A 18 0.68 0.06 -4.87
C LEU A 18 -0.56 -0.35 -4.09
N LEU A 19 -0.36 -1.10 -3.00
CA LEU A 19 -1.49 -1.55 -2.17
C LEU A 19 -2.24 -0.36 -1.56
N VAL A 20 -1.50 0.62 -1.04
CA VAL A 20 -2.12 1.78 -0.41
C VAL A 20 -2.87 2.62 -1.44
N LEU A 21 -2.22 2.94 -2.55
CA LEU A 21 -2.85 3.77 -3.56
C LEU A 21 -4.10 3.11 -4.13
N ARG A 22 -4.03 1.82 -4.42
CA ARG A 22 -5.18 1.11 -4.98
C ARG A 22 -6.34 1.04 -3.98
N THR A 23 -6.02 0.80 -2.71
CA THR A 23 -7.06 0.73 -1.70
C THR A 23 -7.81 2.06 -1.59
N LEU A 24 -7.05 3.15 -1.54
CA LEU A 24 -7.67 4.46 -1.40
C LEU A 24 -8.39 4.90 -2.66
N GLU A 25 -7.90 4.50 -3.83
CA GLU A 25 -8.59 4.83 -5.07
C GLU A 25 -9.92 4.09 -5.15
N ALA A 26 -9.96 2.87 -4.69
CA ALA A 26 -11.18 2.06 -4.76
C ALA A 26 -12.21 2.48 -3.72
N LEU A 27 -11.78 2.78 -2.50
CA LEU A 27 -12.71 2.99 -1.40
C LEU A 27 -12.90 4.45 -1.00
N GLY A 28 -12.03 5.33 -1.48
CA GLY A 28 -12.08 6.73 -1.03
C GLY A 28 -11.29 6.92 0.24
N PRO A 29 -11.45 8.07 0.92
CA PRO A 29 -10.60 8.40 2.06
C PRO A 29 -10.74 7.40 3.20
N LEU A 30 -9.60 7.00 3.75
CA LEU A 30 -9.55 6.11 4.91
C LEU A 30 -8.41 6.56 5.81
N HIS A 31 -8.55 6.30 7.12
CA HIS A 31 -7.44 6.51 8.03
C HIS A 31 -6.54 5.28 8.01
N GLY A 32 -5.37 5.38 8.65
CA GLY A 32 -4.37 4.31 8.56
C GLY A 32 -4.88 2.95 8.98
N TYR A 33 -5.63 2.90 10.09
CA TYR A 33 -6.16 1.63 10.55
C TYR A 33 -7.11 1.03 9.50
N GLY A 34 -7.94 1.88 8.89
CA GLY A 34 -8.86 1.40 7.86
C GLY A 34 -8.14 0.87 6.63
N ILE A 35 -7.05 1.53 6.24
CA ILE A 35 -6.25 1.07 5.11
C ILE A 35 -5.68 -0.32 5.41
N ALA A 36 -5.05 -0.46 6.58
CA ALA A 36 -4.45 -1.74 6.96
C ALA A 36 -5.49 -2.84 7.03
N ARG A 37 -6.63 -2.53 7.62
CA ARG A 37 -7.69 -3.50 7.79
C ARG A 37 -8.19 -4.01 6.44
N ARG A 38 -8.38 -3.09 5.48
CA ARG A 38 -8.88 -3.48 4.18
C ARG A 38 -7.89 -4.35 3.42
N ILE A 39 -6.60 -4.00 3.49
CA ILE A 39 -5.57 -4.79 2.83
C ILE A 39 -5.51 -6.18 3.43
N GLU A 40 -5.61 -6.27 4.76
CA GLU A 40 -5.60 -7.57 5.43
C GLU A 40 -6.80 -8.42 5.01
N GLN A 41 -7.97 -7.79 4.89
CA GLN A 41 -9.17 -8.51 4.49
C GLN A 41 -9.05 -9.06 3.08
N ILE A 42 -8.56 -8.25 2.15
CA ILE A 42 -8.44 -8.69 0.76
C ILE A 42 -7.40 -9.79 0.63
N SER A 43 -6.36 -9.74 1.44
CA SER A 43 -5.31 -10.76 1.39
C SER A 43 -5.70 -12.02 2.15
N GLU A 44 -6.89 -12.05 2.75
CA GLU A 44 -7.35 -13.16 3.57
C GLU A 44 -6.36 -13.45 4.69
N GLU A 45 -5.91 -12.38 5.31
CA GLU A 45 -5.01 -12.40 6.45
C GLU A 45 -3.59 -12.89 6.10
N LEU A 46 -3.29 -13.02 4.82
CA LEU A 46 -1.95 -13.38 4.42
C LEU A 46 -0.97 -12.26 4.76
N LEU A 47 -1.40 -11.01 4.64
CA LEU A 47 -0.60 -9.87 5.01
C LEU A 47 -1.15 -9.25 6.27
N GLN A 48 -0.25 -8.96 7.21
CA GLN A 48 -0.61 -8.23 8.40
C GLN A 48 0.23 -6.97 8.43
N LEU A 49 -0.43 -5.82 8.35
CA LEU A 49 0.26 -4.55 8.30
C LEU A 49 0.15 -3.88 9.65
N ASN A 50 1.28 -3.69 10.29
CA ASN A 50 1.26 -2.94 11.55
C ASN A 50 1.51 -1.47 11.24
N GLN A 51 1.20 -0.61 12.21
CA GLN A 51 1.32 0.82 12.01
C GLN A 51 2.76 1.26 11.83
N GLY A 52 3.69 0.53 12.41
CA GLY A 52 5.10 0.86 12.26
C GLY A 52 5.59 0.73 10.83
N THR A 53 4.96 -0.13 10.04
CA THR A 53 5.30 -0.28 8.63
C THR A 53 4.48 0.68 7.78
N LEU A 54 3.21 0.81 8.07
CA LEU A 54 2.31 1.58 7.24
C LEU A 54 2.50 3.08 7.38
N TYR A 55 2.63 3.59 8.59
CA TYR A 55 2.72 5.03 8.80
C TYR A 55 3.86 5.70 8.05
N PRO A 56 5.08 5.19 8.09
CA PRO A 56 6.16 5.83 7.31
C PRO A 56 5.86 5.88 5.83
N ALA A 57 5.17 4.87 5.30
CA ALA A 57 4.79 4.86 3.90
C ALA A 57 3.77 5.96 3.61
N LEU A 58 2.78 6.13 4.49
CA LEU A 58 1.78 7.16 4.30
C LEU A 58 2.42 8.55 4.33
N VAL A 59 3.36 8.75 5.25
CA VAL A 59 4.07 10.02 5.34
C VAL A 59 4.82 10.32 4.04
N ARG A 60 5.52 9.31 3.51
CA ARG A 60 6.26 9.49 2.27
C ARG A 60 5.33 9.80 1.10
N LEU A 61 4.23 9.08 1.00
CA LEU A 61 3.30 9.29 -0.11
C LEU A 61 2.66 10.67 -0.04
N GLU A 62 2.41 11.15 1.17
CA GLU A 62 1.90 12.50 1.33
C GLU A 62 2.96 13.53 0.93
N GLN A 63 4.21 13.28 1.28
CA GLN A 63 5.32 14.16 0.90
C GLN A 63 5.51 14.20 -0.61
N TYR A 64 5.28 13.08 -1.28
CA TYR A 64 5.35 13.06 -2.74
C TYR A 64 4.17 13.79 -3.38
N GLY A 65 3.16 14.12 -2.62
CA GLY A 65 1.96 14.73 -3.17
C GLY A 65 1.00 13.73 -3.78
N TRP A 66 1.19 12.43 -3.52
CA TRP A 66 0.31 11.40 -4.04
C TRP A 66 -0.90 11.16 -3.15
N LEU A 67 -0.78 11.52 -1.88
CA LEU A 67 -1.88 11.44 -0.94
C LEU A 67 -2.08 12.80 -0.29
N LYS A 68 -3.34 13.09 0.07
CA LYS A 68 -3.66 14.27 0.83
C LYS A 68 -4.27 13.79 2.15
N GLY A 69 -3.73 14.26 3.27
CA GLY A 69 -4.25 13.90 4.57
C GLY A 69 -5.12 15.01 5.14
N THR A 70 -6.24 14.63 5.73
CA THR A 70 -7.18 15.57 6.32
C THR A 70 -7.63 15.00 7.66
N TRP A 71 -7.61 15.83 8.70
CA TRP A 71 -8.04 15.39 10.01
C TRP A 71 -9.55 15.29 10.08
N GLY A 72 -10.04 14.24 10.74
CA GLY A 72 -11.46 14.03 10.89
C GLY A 72 -11.71 13.10 12.07
N LYS A 73 -12.95 12.61 12.17
CA LYS A 73 -13.35 11.74 13.25
C LYS A 73 -13.68 10.36 12.74
N THR A 74 -13.28 9.35 13.50
CA THR A 74 -13.65 7.97 13.20
C THR A 74 -15.05 7.69 13.73
N GLU A 75 -15.56 6.51 13.44
CA GLU A 75 -16.87 6.11 13.94
C GLU A 75 -16.90 6.07 15.45
N SER A 76 -15.76 5.80 16.09
CA SER A 76 -15.69 5.81 17.54
C SER A 76 -15.35 7.19 18.09
N ASN A 77 -15.52 8.22 17.26
CA ASN A 77 -15.35 9.62 17.67
C ASN A 77 -13.93 9.97 18.09
N ARG A 78 -12.95 9.32 17.48
CA ARG A 78 -11.54 9.64 17.72
C ARG A 78 -10.99 10.46 16.59
N ASP A 79 -10.05 11.35 16.91
CA ASP A 79 -9.39 12.11 15.88
C ASP A 79 -8.49 11.19 15.07
N ALA A 80 -8.54 11.32 13.76
CA ALA A 80 -7.69 10.53 12.88
C ALA A 80 -7.43 11.30 11.60
N LYS A 81 -6.30 11.02 10.98
CA LYS A 81 -5.97 11.62 9.71
C LYS A 81 -6.45 10.68 8.62
N PHE A 82 -7.28 11.21 7.72
CA PHE A 82 -7.82 10.45 6.61
C PHE A 82 -7.05 10.79 5.35
N TYR A 83 -6.70 9.79 4.58
CA TYR A 83 -5.88 9.95 3.39
C TYR A 83 -6.70 9.70 2.15
N ALA A 84 -6.48 10.52 1.14
CA ALA A 84 -7.15 10.38 -0.15
C ALA A 84 -6.11 10.47 -1.26
N VAL A 85 -6.34 9.78 -2.37
CA VAL A 85 -5.45 9.83 -3.51
C VAL A 85 -5.65 11.15 -4.24
N THR A 86 -4.56 11.82 -4.59
CA THR A 86 -4.60 13.05 -5.38
C THR A 86 -4.54 12.70 -6.86
N PRO A 87 -4.77 13.68 -7.75
CA PRO A 87 -4.57 13.41 -9.19
C PRO A 87 -3.16 12.92 -9.49
N ALA A 88 -2.14 13.48 -8.82
CA ALA A 88 -0.77 13.00 -8.99
C ALA A 88 -0.64 11.56 -8.51
N GLY A 89 -1.35 11.22 -7.43
CA GLY A 89 -1.34 9.85 -6.92
C GLY A 89 -1.99 8.87 -7.87
N ARG A 90 -3.07 9.27 -8.55
CA ARG A 90 -3.70 8.41 -9.55
C ARG A 90 -2.76 8.14 -10.71
N LYS A 91 -2.02 9.16 -11.14
CA LYS A 91 -1.05 9.00 -12.19
C LYS A 91 0.06 8.05 -11.75
N ALA A 92 0.51 8.20 -10.50
CA ALA A 92 1.52 7.31 -9.95
C ALA A 92 1.00 5.88 -9.87
N LEU A 93 -0.27 5.69 -9.50
CA LEU A 93 -0.86 4.37 -9.42
C LEU A 93 -0.83 3.67 -10.77
N LYS A 94 -1.15 4.38 -11.83
CA LYS A 94 -1.10 3.80 -13.17
C LYS A 94 0.30 3.33 -13.52
N LYS A 95 1.28 4.18 -13.24
CA LYS A 95 2.66 3.85 -13.56
C LYS A 95 3.15 2.67 -12.73
N GLU A 96 2.85 2.68 -11.45
CA GLU A 96 3.26 1.60 -10.55
C GLU A 96 2.60 0.28 -10.96
N THR A 97 1.33 0.34 -11.35
CA THR A 97 0.62 -0.85 -11.79
C THR A 97 1.28 -1.45 -13.02
N THR A 98 1.62 -0.60 -14.00
CA THR A 98 2.26 -1.07 -15.21
C THR A 98 3.62 -1.71 -14.91
N GLN A 99 4.40 -1.07 -14.06
CA GLN A 99 5.71 -1.60 -13.70
C GLN A 99 5.59 -2.93 -12.97
N TRP A 100 4.63 -3.02 -12.06
CA TRP A 100 4.43 -4.24 -11.30
C TRP A 100 4.02 -5.39 -12.22
N ARG A 101 3.15 -5.12 -13.20
CA ARG A 101 2.72 -6.17 -14.12
C ARG A 101 3.86 -6.67 -14.99
N LYS A 102 4.71 -5.75 -15.42
CA LYS A 102 5.88 -6.15 -16.22
C LYS A 102 6.82 -7.03 -15.39
N MET A 103 7.06 -6.64 -14.15
CA MET A 103 7.94 -7.43 -13.29
C MET A 103 7.33 -8.78 -13.00
N SER A 104 6.01 -8.83 -12.74
CA SER A 104 5.31 -10.06 -12.46
C SER A 104 5.38 -11.02 -13.65
N GLU A 105 5.21 -10.49 -14.86
CA GLU A 105 5.31 -11.31 -16.07
C GLU A 105 6.71 -11.86 -16.25
N LEU A 106 7.71 -11.06 -15.95
CA LEU A 106 9.09 -11.52 -16.07
C LEU A 106 9.36 -12.67 -15.10
N VAL A 107 8.92 -12.52 -13.86
CA VAL A 107 9.10 -13.57 -12.85
C VAL A 107 8.38 -14.84 -13.29
N GLU A 108 7.13 -14.71 -13.75
CA GLU A 108 6.37 -15.86 -14.21
C GLU A 108 7.08 -16.58 -15.33
N ARG A 109 7.62 -15.83 -16.28
CA ARG A 109 8.31 -16.44 -17.40
C ARG A 109 9.52 -17.23 -16.96
N LEU A 110 10.29 -16.65 -16.03
CA LEU A 110 11.47 -17.35 -15.52
C LEU A 110 11.10 -18.62 -14.77
N LEU A 111 10.02 -18.55 -13.98
CA LEU A 111 9.56 -19.71 -13.24
C LEU A 111 9.06 -20.82 -14.17
N LEU A 112 8.34 -20.44 -15.23
CA LEU A 112 7.81 -21.44 -16.15
C LEU A 112 8.89 -22.09 -16.98
N GLU A 113 9.93 -21.34 -17.32
CA GLU A 113 11.01 -21.93 -18.15
C GLU A 113 11.95 -22.78 -17.35
N GLY A 114 11.86 -22.74 -16.03
CA GLY A 114 12.67 -23.62 -15.21
C GLY A 114 14.14 -23.29 -15.18
N THR A 115 14.52 -22.08 -15.57
CA THR A 115 15.93 -21.70 -15.55
C THR A 115 16.25 -20.65 -14.54
#